data_d9383b63668e3e0d3febe000da5f5f0c
#
_entry.id   d9383b63668e3e0d3febe000da5f5f0c
#
_cell.length_a   1.000
_cell.length_b   1.000
_cell.length_c   1.000
_cell.angle_alpha   90.00
_cell.angle_beta   90.00
_cell.angle_gamma   90.00
#
_symmetry.space_group_name_H-M   'P 1'
#
loop_
_entity.id
_entity.type
_entity.pdbx_description
1 polymer ?
#
loop_
_entity_poly.entity_id
_entity_poly.type
_entity_poly.pdbx_seq_one_letter_code
_entity_poly.pdbx_strand_id
1 'polypeptide(L)'
;MSKNPLDSQHSQISVDNLLKINHVAVDISHSINDKPVNEAAAGDWTFIPNVLHNLQNLYGRPLLAVRNIDGEKRIMFAAYVMDHAVLPNGRVRFVLSEDPGTLGDLVGRVYPMWRGATIAYVSRENRSVLEF
;
A
#
# COMPACT_ATOMS: atom_id res chain seq x y z
N MET A 1 25.71 -19.99 -0.69
CA MET A 1 24.90 -19.81 -0.71
C MET A 1 24.29 -20.18 -0.46
N SER A 2 24.63 -20.23 -0.33
CA SER A 2 24.03 -20.29 -0.52
C SER A 2 22.89 -20.14 -0.60
N LYS A 3 22.60 -19.20 -0.62
CA LYS A 3 21.24 -19.02 -0.91
C LYS A 3 20.86 -19.68 -2.20
N ASN A 4 19.86 -20.49 -2.11
CA ASN A 4 19.32 -21.14 -3.29
C ASN A 4 18.59 -20.10 -4.12
N PRO A 5 18.94 -19.91 -5.40
CA PRO A 5 18.24 -18.95 -6.25
C PRO A 5 16.75 -19.20 -6.34
N LEU A 6 16.35 -20.46 -6.29
CA LEU A 6 14.95 -20.83 -6.37
C LEU A 6 14.17 -20.36 -5.13
N ASP A 7 14.78 -20.55 -3.97
CA ASP A 7 14.17 -20.05 -2.72
C ASP A 7 14.05 -18.55 -2.73
N SER A 8 15.06 -17.90 -3.25
CA SER A 8 15.06 -16.46 -3.40
C SER A 8 13.89 -15.99 -4.26
N GLN A 9 13.65 -16.69 -5.36
CA GLN A 9 12.57 -16.34 -6.26
C GLN A 9 11.20 -16.64 -5.65
N HIS A 10 11.10 -17.70 -4.88
CA HIS A 10 9.83 -18.09 -4.29
C HIS A 10 9.44 -17.25 -3.09
N SER A 11 10.42 -16.90 -2.27
CA SER A 11 10.14 -16.24 -1.00
C SER A 11 10.15 -14.73 -1.09
N GLN A 12 10.72 -14.19 -2.17
CA GLN A 12 10.88 -12.76 -2.27
C GLN A 12 9.87 -12.14 -3.21
N ILE A 13 9.27 -11.09 -2.71
CA ILE A 13 8.58 -10.14 -3.56
C ILE A 13 9.37 -8.85 -3.45
N SER A 14 9.65 -8.21 -4.57
CA SER A 14 10.41 -6.98 -4.57
C SER A 14 9.49 -5.80 -4.86
N VAL A 15 9.95 -4.61 -4.47
CA VAL A 15 9.22 -3.39 -4.80
C VAL A 15 9.10 -3.26 -6.31
N ASP A 16 10.14 -3.61 -7.06
CA ASP A 16 10.09 -3.54 -8.53
C ASP A 16 9.02 -4.44 -9.11
N ASN A 17 8.87 -5.64 -8.58
CA ASN A 17 7.82 -6.55 -9.03
C ASN A 17 6.44 -6.02 -8.65
N LEU A 18 6.33 -5.44 -7.47
CA LEU A 18 5.07 -4.86 -7.00
C LEU A 18 4.59 -3.75 -7.91
N LEU A 19 5.53 -2.92 -8.42
CA LEU A 19 5.17 -1.82 -9.30
C LEU A 19 4.56 -2.28 -10.62
N LYS A 20 4.65 -3.56 -10.93
CA LYS A 20 4.09 -4.12 -12.15
C LYS A 20 2.65 -4.59 -11.99
N ILE A 21 2.12 -4.58 -10.78
CA ILE A 21 0.75 -5.02 -10.51
C ILE A 21 -0.02 -3.89 -9.86
N ASN A 22 -1.34 -3.98 -9.92
CA ASN A 22 -2.19 -3.01 -9.27
C ASN A 22 -2.01 -3.10 -7.76
N HIS A 23 -1.81 -1.96 -7.14
CA HIS A 23 -1.70 -1.87 -5.68
C HIS A 23 -1.92 -0.43 -5.27
N VAL A 24 -2.02 -0.21 -3.98
CA VAL A 24 -2.16 1.14 -3.44
C VAL A 24 -1.11 1.36 -2.36
N ALA A 25 -0.55 2.56 -2.33
CA ALA A 25 0.39 2.97 -1.29
C ALA A 25 -0.18 4.18 -0.57
N VAL A 26 -0.11 4.19 0.74
CA VAL A 26 -0.62 5.27 1.58
C VAL A 26 0.47 5.75 2.52
N ASP A 27 0.55 7.06 2.70
CA ASP A 27 1.52 7.65 3.61
C ASP A 27 0.85 7.86 4.97
N ILE A 28 1.34 7.16 5.97
CA ILE A 28 0.79 7.18 7.32
C ILE A 28 1.63 8.01 8.29
N SER A 29 2.51 8.87 7.78
CA SER A 29 3.44 9.64 8.63
C SER A 29 2.72 10.43 9.71
N HIS A 30 1.54 10.97 9.42
CA HIS A 30 0.77 11.70 10.41
C HIS A 30 -0.10 10.80 11.26
N SER A 31 -0.79 9.87 10.63
CA SER A 31 -1.76 9.01 11.31
C SER A 31 -1.12 8.12 12.36
N ILE A 32 0.12 7.71 12.12
CA ILE A 32 0.80 6.77 13.02
C ILE A 32 1.09 7.37 14.39
N ASN A 33 1.00 8.68 14.52
CA ASN A 33 1.18 9.35 15.82
C ASN A 33 0.01 9.11 16.76
N ASP A 34 -1.18 8.83 16.20
CA ASP A 34 -2.42 8.71 16.97
C ASP A 34 -3.03 7.33 16.91
N LYS A 35 -2.59 6.49 16.00
CA LYS A 35 -3.22 5.20 15.73
C LYS A 35 -2.17 4.10 15.59
N PRO A 36 -2.53 2.84 15.91
CA PRO A 36 -1.70 1.70 15.53
C PRO A 36 -1.50 1.67 14.02
N VAL A 37 -0.40 1.05 13.59
CA VAL A 37 -0.01 1.06 12.18
C VAL A 37 -1.08 0.46 11.27
N ASN A 38 -1.74 -0.61 11.70
CA ASN A 38 -2.77 -1.24 10.88
C ASN A 38 -4.01 -0.35 10.72
N GLU A 39 -4.39 0.37 11.76
CA GLU A 39 -5.51 1.32 11.68
C GLU A 39 -5.16 2.53 10.85
N ALA A 40 -3.92 3.01 10.97
CA ALA A 40 -3.46 4.13 10.15
C ALA A 40 -3.48 3.73 8.67
N ALA A 41 -3.07 2.52 8.36
CA ALA A 41 -3.09 2.01 6.99
C ALA A 41 -4.50 1.87 6.44
N ALA A 42 -5.44 1.41 7.26
CA ALA A 42 -6.83 1.20 6.82
C ALA A 42 -7.55 2.49 6.45
N GLY A 43 -7.19 3.55 7.09
CA GLY A 43 -7.78 4.71 6.63
C GLY A 43 -8.06 5.74 7.51
N ASP A 44 -8.67 6.81 7.26
CA ASP A 44 -9.73 7.39 6.45
C ASP A 44 -9.13 8.12 5.23
N TRP A 45 -9.27 7.57 4.06
CA TRP A 45 -8.63 8.09 2.86
C TRP A 45 -9.62 8.82 1.97
N THR A 46 -9.14 9.85 1.28
CA THR A 46 -9.92 10.61 0.32
C THR A 46 -9.46 10.21 -1.08
N PHE A 47 -10.40 9.79 -1.91
CA PHE A 47 -10.11 9.43 -3.29
C PHE A 47 -10.82 10.35 -4.26
N ILE A 48 -10.21 10.57 -5.43
CA ILE A 48 -10.88 11.26 -6.51
C ILE A 48 -12.04 10.39 -7.03
N PRO A 49 -13.08 10.99 -7.63
CA PRO A 49 -14.28 10.25 -8.01
C PRO A 49 -14.04 9.03 -8.90
N ASN A 50 -13.12 9.13 -9.86
CA ASN A 50 -12.84 7.99 -10.74
C ASN A 50 -12.33 6.77 -9.98
N VAL A 51 -11.47 6.99 -9.01
CA VAL A 51 -10.94 5.88 -8.19
C VAL A 51 -11.99 5.42 -7.22
N LEU A 52 -12.74 6.35 -6.65
CA LEU A 52 -13.79 6.03 -5.68
C LEU A 52 -14.82 5.07 -6.28
N HIS A 53 -15.19 5.26 -7.55
CA HIS A 53 -16.17 4.40 -8.21
C HIS A 53 -15.62 3.01 -8.54
N ASN A 54 -14.31 2.83 -8.46
CA ASN A 54 -13.65 1.59 -8.87
C ASN A 54 -12.84 0.94 -7.75
N LEU A 55 -13.16 1.26 -6.50
CA LEU A 55 -12.42 0.72 -5.36
C LEU A 55 -12.47 -0.80 -5.28
N GLN A 56 -13.54 -1.42 -5.78
CA GLN A 56 -13.63 -2.87 -5.81
C GLN A 56 -12.53 -3.50 -6.66
N ASN A 57 -11.92 -2.74 -7.57
CA ASN A 57 -10.80 -3.23 -8.36
C ASN A 57 -9.54 -3.42 -7.53
N LEU A 58 -9.52 -2.89 -6.32
CA LEU A 58 -8.40 -3.05 -5.39
C LEU A 58 -8.54 -4.31 -4.54
N TYR A 59 -9.70 -4.96 -4.55
CA TYR A 59 -9.92 -6.15 -3.72
C TYR A 59 -8.94 -7.24 -4.11
N GLY A 60 -8.27 -7.81 -3.12
CA GLY A 60 -7.23 -8.81 -3.32
C GLY A 60 -5.90 -8.22 -3.71
N ARG A 61 -5.80 -6.91 -3.83
CA ARG A 61 -4.56 -6.25 -4.21
C ARG A 61 -3.80 -5.76 -2.99
N PRO A 62 -2.47 -5.63 -3.11
CA PRO A 62 -1.65 -5.13 -1.99
C PRO A 62 -1.95 -3.68 -1.63
N LEU A 63 -1.90 -3.41 -0.34
CA LEU A 63 -1.84 -2.06 0.20
C LEU A 63 -0.56 -1.95 1.01
N LEU A 64 0.21 -0.91 0.74
CA LEU A 64 1.45 -0.64 1.46
C LEU A 64 1.30 0.67 2.21
N ALA A 65 1.58 0.64 3.51
CA ALA A 65 1.60 1.84 4.32
C ALA A 65 3.05 2.29 4.49
N VAL A 66 3.34 3.51 4.09
CA VAL A 66 4.70 4.03 4.13
C VAL A 66 4.79 5.20 5.11
N ARG A 67 5.98 5.40 5.64
CA ARG A 67 6.29 6.50 6.53
C ARG A 67 7.55 7.18 6.01
N ASN A 68 7.56 8.50 6.08
CA ASN A 68 8.75 9.27 5.72
C ASN A 68 9.78 9.16 6.83
N ILE A 69 10.93 8.59 6.53
CA ILE A 69 12.04 8.44 7.44
C ILE A 69 13.29 8.98 6.73
N ASP A 70 13.81 10.08 7.24
CA ASP A 70 15.02 10.71 6.69
C ASP A 70 14.90 11.00 5.19
N GLY A 71 13.72 11.42 4.76
CA GLY A 71 13.49 11.79 3.37
C GLY A 71 13.10 10.63 2.46
N GLU A 72 13.09 9.41 2.99
CA GLU A 72 12.69 8.23 2.23
C GLU A 72 11.37 7.69 2.73
N LYS A 73 10.54 7.23 1.80
CA LYS A 73 9.28 6.57 2.15
C LYS A 73 9.58 5.09 2.34
N ARG A 74 9.49 4.63 3.57
CA ARG A 74 9.74 3.23 3.90
C ARG A 74 8.44 2.52 4.23
N ILE A 75 8.34 1.28 3.79
CA ILE A 75 7.16 0.46 4.02
C ILE A 75 7.16 0.02 5.48
N MET A 76 6.09 0.37 6.19
CA MET A 76 5.92 0.04 7.61
C MET A 76 4.93 -1.09 7.81
N PHE A 77 4.04 -1.29 6.85
CA PHE A 77 2.96 -2.26 6.98
C PHE A 77 2.49 -2.64 5.59
N ALA A 78 2.11 -3.89 5.42
CA ALA A 78 1.59 -4.39 4.16
C ALA A 78 0.44 -5.35 4.43
N ALA A 79 -0.58 -5.28 3.58
CA ALA A 79 -1.74 -6.16 3.70
C ALA A 79 -2.46 -6.21 2.36
N TYR A 80 -3.43 -7.12 2.23
CA TYR A 80 -4.28 -7.16 1.06
C TYR A 80 -5.58 -6.42 1.37
N VAL A 81 -6.10 -5.70 0.38
CA VAL A 81 -7.40 -5.04 0.50
C VAL A 81 -8.48 -6.11 0.33
N MET A 82 -9.33 -6.25 1.35
CA MET A 82 -10.39 -7.26 1.33
C MET A 82 -11.75 -6.63 1.03
N ASP A 83 -11.95 -5.40 1.46
CA ASP A 83 -13.21 -4.70 1.32
C ASP A 83 -12.97 -3.22 1.64
N HIS A 84 -14.00 -2.42 1.58
CA HIS A 84 -13.93 -1.03 2.01
C HIS A 84 -15.29 -0.56 2.51
N ALA A 85 -15.28 0.51 3.28
CA ALA A 85 -16.48 1.18 3.73
C ALA A 85 -16.36 2.67 3.42
N VAL A 86 -17.43 3.26 2.92
CA VAL A 86 -17.51 4.70 2.72
C VAL A 86 -18.12 5.30 3.98
N LEU A 87 -17.38 6.21 4.61
CA LEU A 87 -17.77 6.82 5.86
C LEU A 87 -18.76 7.97 5.60
N PRO A 88 -19.50 8.40 6.64
CA PRO A 88 -20.45 9.51 6.47
C PRO A 88 -19.85 10.78 5.89
N ASN A 89 -18.55 11.01 6.13
CA ASN A 89 -17.85 12.19 5.59
C ASN A 89 -17.34 11.98 4.16
N GLY A 90 -17.66 10.84 3.53
CA GLY A 90 -17.22 10.53 2.17
C GLY A 90 -15.84 9.92 2.08
N ARG A 91 -15.14 9.79 3.19
CA ARG A 91 -13.83 9.15 3.18
C ARG A 91 -13.98 7.63 3.19
N VAL A 92 -12.91 6.96 2.83
CA VAL A 92 -12.90 5.51 2.67
C VAL A 92 -12.02 4.87 3.74
N ARG A 93 -12.53 3.82 4.35
CA ARG A 93 -11.73 2.97 5.24
C ARG A 93 -11.67 1.58 4.65
N PHE A 94 -10.46 1.08 4.47
CA PHE A 94 -10.26 -0.26 3.95
C PHE A 94 -10.41 -1.31 5.04
N VAL A 95 -10.89 -2.47 4.62
CA VAL A 95 -10.81 -3.69 5.42
C VAL A 95 -9.61 -4.46 4.89
N LEU A 96 -8.63 -4.67 5.74
CA LEU A 96 -7.35 -5.26 5.35
C LEU A 96 -7.22 -6.67 5.90
N SER A 97 -6.46 -7.49 5.19
CA SER A 97 -6.15 -8.84 5.65
C SER A 97 -5.33 -8.80 6.95
N GLU A 98 -5.51 -9.80 7.79
CA GLU A 98 -4.71 -9.91 9.01
C GLU A 98 -3.31 -10.45 8.71
N ASP A 99 -3.23 -11.36 7.74
CA ASP A 99 -1.97 -11.99 7.35
C ASP A 99 -1.46 -11.33 6.07
N PRO A 100 -0.29 -10.67 6.11
CA PRO A 100 0.27 -10.06 4.91
C PRO A 100 0.86 -11.07 3.93
N GLY A 101 1.06 -12.33 4.34
CA GLY A 101 1.71 -13.32 3.50
C GLY A 101 3.10 -12.85 3.11
N THR A 102 3.46 -13.05 1.84
CA THR A 102 4.78 -12.66 1.33
C THR A 102 4.96 -11.15 1.30
N LEU A 103 3.90 -10.37 1.38
CA LEU A 103 4.02 -8.92 1.43
C LEU A 103 4.79 -8.45 2.66
N GLY A 104 4.81 -9.26 3.71
CA GLY A 104 5.58 -8.93 4.91
C GLY A 104 7.05 -8.73 4.66
N ASP A 105 7.59 -9.35 3.62
CA ASP A 105 9.00 -9.21 3.26
C ASP A 105 9.34 -7.80 2.74
N LEU A 106 8.34 -7.02 2.40
CA LEU A 106 8.53 -5.65 1.92
C LEU A 106 8.70 -4.64 3.03
N VAL A 107 8.33 -5.00 4.26
CA VAL A 107 8.42 -4.07 5.39
C VAL A 107 9.88 -3.67 5.61
N GLY A 108 10.11 -2.37 5.74
CA GLY A 108 11.43 -1.79 5.90
C GLY A 108 12.07 -1.33 4.60
N ARG A 109 11.51 -1.72 3.47
CA ARG A 109 12.07 -1.34 2.17
C ARG A 109 11.59 0.03 1.74
N VAL A 110 12.38 0.68 0.89
CA VAL A 110 12.03 1.98 0.34
C VAL A 110 11.02 1.80 -0.78
N TYR A 111 9.96 2.60 -0.75
CA TYR A 111 8.95 2.63 -1.79
C TYR A 111 9.07 3.95 -2.57
N PRO A 112 9.12 3.92 -3.91
CA PRO A 112 9.29 5.13 -4.71
C PRO A 112 7.98 5.89 -4.85
N MET A 113 7.54 6.53 -3.78
CA MET A 113 6.35 7.34 -3.74
C MET A 113 6.73 8.80 -3.89
N TRP A 114 5.90 9.56 -4.60
CA TRP A 114 6.17 10.97 -4.81
C TRP A 114 6.17 11.71 -3.48
N ARG A 115 7.12 12.65 -3.37
CA ARG A 115 7.19 13.51 -2.22
C ARG A 115 5.88 14.29 -2.08
N GLY A 116 5.32 14.30 -0.89
CA GLY A 116 4.08 15.02 -0.62
C GLY A 116 2.81 14.25 -0.93
N ALA A 117 2.92 13.12 -1.62
CA ALA A 117 1.73 12.30 -1.87
C ALA A 117 1.27 11.64 -0.58
N THR A 118 -0.04 11.65 -0.34
CA THR A 118 -0.64 10.99 0.82
C THR A 118 -1.13 9.60 0.43
N ILE A 119 -1.60 9.45 -0.80
CA ILE A 119 -2.04 8.16 -1.31
C ILE A 119 -1.69 8.09 -2.79
N ALA A 120 -1.33 6.90 -3.22
CA ALA A 120 -1.00 6.65 -4.62
C ALA A 120 -1.61 5.32 -5.05
N TYR A 121 -2.16 5.30 -6.23
CA TYR A 121 -2.69 4.08 -6.85
C TYR A 121 -1.88 3.80 -8.10
N VAL A 122 -1.29 2.61 -8.16
CA VAL A 122 -0.44 2.25 -9.30
C VAL A 122 -1.16 1.20 -10.13
N SER A 123 -1.35 1.52 -11.39
CA SER A 123 -1.97 0.63 -12.33
C SER A 123 -0.92 -0.18 -13.07
N ARG A 124 -1.16 -1.46 -13.17
CA ARG A 124 -0.30 -2.36 -13.91
C ARG A 124 -0.15 -1.94 -15.38
N GLU A 125 -1.24 -1.47 -15.99
CA GLU A 125 -1.28 -1.22 -17.42
C GLU A 125 -0.43 -0.02 -17.83
N ASN A 126 -0.55 1.07 -17.13
CA ASN A 126 0.18 2.27 -17.50
C ASN A 126 1.28 2.62 -16.51
N ARG A 127 1.35 1.94 -15.42
CA ARG A 127 2.36 2.15 -14.38
C ARG A 127 2.39 3.58 -13.88
N SER A 128 1.32 4.30 -14.10
CA SER A 128 1.18 5.66 -13.60
C SER A 128 0.76 5.62 -12.16
N VAL A 129 1.25 6.59 -11.42
CA VAL A 129 0.84 6.78 -10.03
C VAL A 129 -0.24 7.84 -10.02
N LEU A 130 -1.39 7.49 -9.48
CA LEU A 130 -2.49 8.43 -9.32
C LEU A 130 -2.41 9.00 -7.91
N GLU A 131 -2.25 10.30 -7.82
CA GLU A 131 -2.09 10.97 -6.55
C GLU A 131 -3.37 11.66 -6.12
N PHE A 132 -3.58 11.69 -4.84
CA PHE A 132 -4.80 12.24 -4.26
C PHE A 132 -4.49 13.15 -3.09
#